data_86a8d784441f8eba7e38b88844dad110
#
_entry.id   86a8d784441f8eba7e38b88844dad110
#
_cell.length_a   1.000
_cell.length_b   1.000
_cell.length_c   1.000
_cell.angle_alpha   90.00
_cell.angle_beta   90.00
_cell.angle_gamma   90.00
#
_symmetry.space_group_name_H-M   'P 1'
#
loop_
_entity.id
_entity.type
_entity.pdbx_description
1 polymer ?
#
loop_
_entity_poly.entity_id
_entity_poly.type
_entity_poly.pdbx_seq_one_letter_code
_entity_poly.pdbx_strand_id
1 'polypeptide(L)'
;MRDVWTMSAAAQAEAVRRGDVSAVELVDGHLERIAEVNPRVNAVTQLMAEQARAAAARIDRLRANGTAPGPLAGVPFTVKETTPVEGVPTTFGVPRFRDLVAQADAPPVARLRAAGAVPIGHANVPTLVLAGMHTRSELFGDTVNPWDPGRTPGGSSGGDAVAVATGMAALGLGNDSGGSVRIPAQFCGVAGLKPSTGRFPADHRVLGPDDPGPASQMLVTDGPLARSVGDLRLAYEVLAGTDPRDPRALPVPLYGQPLPGPVKVAVVADPGGQGVHPAVGAAVAAAADALRDAGYDVREVADVPRMAEALDAYGRITVTEFAPSWPVVRTLLGPGGDRYIARAMERTPPASAGELVRLMGTWLGIRRSWAQFLDEYPLLLGPVFTEPPVEPGLESRDGAGRDRVAAGMRLCTVTSFVGVPAVAVPTGLADGLPCGVQLVGRAFREDLCLDAAQAVEDRLGVLTPVDPRG
;
A
#
# COMPACT_ATOMS: atom_id res chain seq x y z
N MET A 1 1.99 -30.45 -9.39
CA MET A 1 2.75 -29.31 -9.94
C MET A 1 3.66 -28.77 -8.84
N ARG A 2 4.80 -28.12 -9.17
CA ARG A 2 5.61 -27.42 -8.16
C ARG A 2 4.76 -26.29 -7.58
N ASP A 3 4.89 -26.01 -6.27
CA ASP A 3 4.21 -24.91 -5.59
C ASP A 3 4.81 -23.55 -6.02
N VAL A 4 4.63 -23.21 -7.31
CA VAL A 4 5.20 -22.00 -7.95
C VAL A 4 4.81 -20.73 -7.22
N TRP A 5 3.68 -20.73 -6.54
CA TRP A 5 3.18 -19.63 -5.74
C TRP A 5 4.03 -19.36 -4.47
N THR A 6 4.87 -20.31 -4.05
CA THR A 6 5.81 -20.08 -2.92
C THR A 6 7.06 -19.31 -3.33
N MET A 7 7.38 -19.26 -4.63
CA MET A 7 8.56 -18.54 -5.13
C MET A 7 8.37 -17.02 -5.02
N SER A 8 9.47 -16.26 -4.83
CA SER A 8 9.46 -14.80 -4.95
C SER A 8 9.11 -14.36 -6.38
N ALA A 9 8.64 -13.12 -6.55
CA ALA A 9 8.34 -12.57 -7.89
C ALA A 9 9.59 -12.59 -8.79
N ALA A 10 10.75 -12.26 -8.24
CA ALA A 10 12.03 -12.32 -8.95
C ALA A 10 12.37 -13.74 -9.41
N ALA A 11 12.19 -14.73 -8.52
CA ALA A 11 12.45 -16.15 -8.87
C ALA A 11 11.46 -16.68 -9.91
N GLN A 12 10.19 -16.29 -9.85
CA GLN A 12 9.17 -16.61 -10.84
C GLN A 12 9.55 -16.07 -12.22
N ALA A 13 9.88 -14.77 -12.30
CA ALA A 13 10.29 -14.13 -13.55
C ALA A 13 11.53 -14.78 -14.15
N GLU A 14 12.52 -15.13 -13.33
CA GLU A 14 13.73 -15.78 -13.77
C GLU A 14 13.46 -17.22 -14.30
N ALA A 15 12.63 -18.00 -13.61
CA ALA A 15 12.23 -19.34 -14.05
C ALA A 15 11.54 -19.30 -15.43
N VAL A 16 10.66 -18.29 -15.65
CA VAL A 16 10.03 -18.10 -16.96
C VAL A 16 11.06 -17.70 -18.03
N ARG A 17 12.00 -16.78 -17.73
CA ARG A 17 13.04 -16.39 -18.69
C ARG A 17 13.94 -17.54 -19.10
N ARG A 18 14.32 -18.41 -18.16
CA ARG A 18 15.11 -19.62 -18.45
C ARG A 18 14.33 -20.72 -19.16
N GLY A 19 13.01 -20.70 -19.04
CA GLY A 19 12.14 -21.77 -19.54
C GLY A 19 12.05 -22.97 -18.60
N ASP A 20 12.40 -22.80 -17.32
CA ASP A 20 12.22 -23.80 -16.27
C ASP A 20 10.74 -24.02 -15.95
N VAL A 21 9.92 -22.97 -16.18
CA VAL A 21 8.47 -22.94 -16.08
C VAL A 21 7.94 -22.03 -17.19
N SER A 22 6.83 -22.39 -17.82
CA SER A 22 6.14 -21.48 -18.74
C SER A 22 5.34 -20.42 -17.98
N ALA A 23 5.09 -19.26 -18.59
CA ALA A 23 4.24 -18.25 -17.99
C ALA A 23 2.81 -18.76 -17.79
N VAL A 24 2.31 -19.64 -18.65
CA VAL A 24 1.00 -20.29 -18.52
C VAL A 24 0.96 -21.19 -17.28
N GLU A 25 1.96 -22.07 -17.08
CA GLU A 25 2.03 -22.91 -15.87
C GLU A 25 2.12 -22.08 -14.59
N LEU A 26 2.86 -20.96 -14.62
CA LEU A 26 2.97 -20.06 -13.50
C LEU A 26 1.62 -19.41 -13.14
N VAL A 27 0.92 -18.88 -14.14
CA VAL A 27 -0.41 -18.28 -13.96
C VAL A 27 -1.43 -19.32 -13.50
N ASP A 28 -1.44 -20.51 -14.08
CA ASP A 28 -2.35 -21.59 -13.68
C ASP A 28 -2.10 -22.03 -12.23
N GLY A 29 -0.85 -22.13 -11.78
CA GLY A 29 -0.54 -22.45 -10.38
C GLY A 29 -1.08 -21.40 -9.40
N HIS A 30 -1.05 -20.11 -9.75
CA HIS A 30 -1.67 -19.05 -8.94
C HIS A 30 -3.20 -19.07 -9.02
N LEU A 31 -3.80 -19.38 -10.17
CA LEU A 31 -5.26 -19.55 -10.31
C LEU A 31 -5.76 -20.74 -9.47
N GLU A 32 -5.03 -21.85 -9.43
CA GLU A 32 -5.33 -22.98 -8.55
C GLU A 32 -5.24 -22.56 -7.08
N ARG A 33 -4.20 -21.80 -6.70
CA ARG A 33 -4.06 -21.28 -5.33
C ARG A 33 -5.21 -20.33 -4.97
N ILE A 34 -5.66 -19.47 -5.87
CA ILE A 34 -6.84 -18.64 -5.67
C ILE A 34 -8.09 -19.50 -5.44
N ALA A 35 -8.31 -20.52 -6.26
CA ALA A 35 -9.46 -21.43 -6.12
C ALA A 35 -9.46 -22.15 -4.76
N GLU A 36 -8.29 -22.51 -4.23
CA GLU A 36 -8.12 -23.16 -2.94
C GLU A 36 -8.36 -22.21 -1.76
N VAL A 37 -7.77 -21.01 -1.79
CA VAL A 37 -7.64 -20.13 -0.62
C VAL A 37 -8.71 -19.06 -0.58
N ASN A 38 -9.08 -18.47 -1.71
CA ASN A 38 -9.95 -17.31 -1.77
C ASN A 38 -11.35 -17.53 -1.17
N PRO A 39 -11.96 -18.72 -1.25
CA PRO A 39 -13.25 -18.98 -0.57
C PRO A 39 -13.21 -18.78 0.95
N ARG A 40 -12.03 -18.87 1.57
CA ARG A 40 -11.84 -18.68 3.02
C ARG A 40 -11.54 -17.24 3.41
N VAL A 41 -10.94 -16.45 2.49
CA VAL A 41 -10.44 -15.10 2.82
C VAL A 41 -11.10 -13.98 2.02
N ASN A 42 -11.75 -14.27 0.89
CA ASN A 42 -12.44 -13.29 0.03
C ASN A 42 -11.58 -12.06 -0.32
N ALA A 43 -10.36 -12.31 -0.77
CA ALA A 43 -9.41 -11.25 -1.08
C ALA A 43 -9.47 -10.83 -2.55
N VAL A 44 -9.61 -11.80 -3.47
CA VAL A 44 -9.75 -11.57 -4.93
C VAL A 44 -11.22 -11.58 -5.28
N THR A 45 -11.75 -10.45 -5.75
CA THR A 45 -13.19 -10.24 -5.98
C THR A 45 -13.62 -10.43 -7.42
N GLN A 46 -12.74 -10.10 -8.37
CA GLN A 46 -12.99 -10.26 -9.80
C GLN A 46 -11.79 -10.94 -10.43
N LEU A 47 -11.97 -12.23 -10.76
CA LEU A 47 -10.89 -13.05 -11.34
C LEU A 47 -10.79 -12.79 -12.85
N MET A 48 -9.55 -12.63 -13.35
CA MET A 48 -9.21 -12.35 -14.75
C MET A 48 -8.60 -13.58 -15.46
N ALA A 49 -9.08 -14.81 -15.15
CA ALA A 49 -8.43 -16.05 -15.55
C ALA A 49 -8.17 -16.18 -17.06
N GLU A 50 -9.14 -15.85 -17.90
CA GLU A 50 -8.98 -15.95 -19.37
C GLU A 50 -7.98 -14.91 -19.89
N GLN A 51 -8.09 -13.66 -19.45
CA GLN A 51 -7.16 -12.59 -19.83
C GLN A 51 -5.73 -12.91 -19.34
N ALA A 52 -5.59 -13.45 -18.13
CA ALA A 52 -4.31 -13.83 -17.55
C ALA A 52 -3.63 -14.96 -18.36
N ARG A 53 -4.36 -16.01 -18.71
CA ARG A 53 -3.84 -17.10 -19.56
C ARG A 53 -3.45 -16.61 -20.95
N ALA A 54 -4.26 -15.74 -21.57
CA ALA A 54 -3.95 -15.15 -22.87
C ALA A 54 -2.68 -14.28 -22.83
N ALA A 55 -2.50 -13.50 -21.77
CA ALA A 55 -1.28 -12.70 -21.53
C ALA A 55 -0.05 -13.60 -21.31
N ALA A 56 -0.17 -14.64 -20.47
CA ALA A 56 0.88 -15.61 -20.22
C ALA A 56 1.31 -16.36 -21.51
N ALA A 57 0.35 -16.82 -22.30
CA ALA A 57 0.65 -17.48 -23.59
C ALA A 57 1.37 -16.53 -24.58
N ARG A 58 1.09 -15.22 -24.51
CA ARG A 58 1.84 -14.21 -25.30
C ARG A 58 3.29 -14.12 -24.83
N ILE A 59 3.54 -14.14 -23.53
CA ILE A 59 4.89 -14.11 -22.93
C ILE A 59 5.68 -15.34 -23.37
N ASP A 60 5.08 -16.53 -23.31
CA ASP A 60 5.71 -17.77 -23.76
C ASP A 60 6.08 -17.74 -25.25
N ARG A 61 5.22 -17.17 -26.10
CA ARG A 61 5.55 -16.97 -27.53
C ARG A 61 6.69 -15.97 -27.74
N LEU A 62 6.75 -14.87 -26.99
CA LEU A 62 7.88 -13.91 -27.07
C LEU A 62 9.19 -14.63 -26.74
N ARG A 63 9.22 -15.37 -25.63
CA ARG A 63 10.40 -16.14 -25.23
C ARG A 63 10.80 -17.18 -26.30
N ALA A 64 9.85 -17.95 -26.83
CA ALA A 64 10.11 -18.96 -27.87
C ALA A 64 10.69 -18.35 -29.15
N ASN A 65 10.34 -17.08 -29.45
CA ASN A 65 10.87 -16.30 -30.58
C ASN A 65 12.20 -15.59 -30.27
N GLY A 66 12.80 -15.81 -29.10
CA GLY A 66 14.05 -15.16 -28.68
C GLY A 66 13.90 -13.70 -28.27
N THR A 67 12.67 -13.21 -28.07
CA THR A 67 12.41 -11.85 -27.58
C THR A 67 12.34 -11.86 -26.06
N ALA A 68 13.10 -10.95 -25.40
CA ALA A 68 13.10 -10.85 -23.95
C ALA A 68 11.71 -10.42 -23.43
N PRO A 69 11.07 -11.19 -22.54
CA PRO A 69 9.68 -10.93 -22.13
C PRO A 69 9.54 -9.91 -20.99
N GLY A 70 10.64 -9.26 -20.60
CA GLY A 70 10.67 -8.23 -19.55
C GLY A 70 11.08 -8.74 -18.16
N PRO A 71 11.36 -7.81 -17.24
CA PRO A 71 11.90 -8.14 -15.90
C PRO A 71 10.88 -8.86 -15.00
N LEU A 72 9.58 -8.72 -15.25
CA LEU A 72 8.48 -9.38 -14.52
C LEU A 72 7.79 -10.46 -15.36
N ALA A 73 8.54 -11.15 -16.23
CA ALA A 73 8.02 -12.14 -17.15
C ALA A 73 7.11 -13.20 -16.49
N GLY A 74 5.81 -13.16 -16.79
CA GLY A 74 4.81 -14.08 -16.29
C GLY A 74 4.36 -13.87 -14.85
N VAL A 75 4.95 -12.95 -14.09
CA VAL A 75 4.64 -12.71 -12.67
C VAL A 75 3.18 -12.29 -12.48
N PRO A 76 2.35 -13.06 -11.74
CA PRO A 76 0.98 -12.68 -11.47
C PRO A 76 0.88 -11.61 -10.40
N PHE A 77 0.00 -10.61 -10.61
CA PHE A 77 -0.27 -9.57 -9.63
C PHE A 77 -1.77 -9.28 -9.49
N THR A 78 -2.19 -8.92 -8.27
CA THR A 78 -3.52 -8.36 -8.03
C THR A 78 -3.51 -6.86 -8.23
N VAL A 79 -4.68 -6.32 -8.53
CA VAL A 79 -4.90 -4.89 -8.72
C VAL A 79 -6.01 -4.46 -7.77
N LYS A 80 -5.75 -3.43 -6.98
CA LYS A 80 -6.76 -2.86 -6.10
C LYS A 80 -8.03 -2.49 -6.87
N GLU A 81 -9.19 -2.79 -6.32
CA GLU A 81 -10.51 -2.64 -6.94
C GLU A 81 -10.87 -1.18 -7.32
N THR A 82 -10.02 -0.22 -7.00
CA THR A 82 -10.13 1.19 -7.39
C THR A 82 -9.28 1.58 -8.60
N THR A 83 -8.45 0.67 -9.09
CA THR A 83 -7.47 0.95 -10.15
C THR A 83 -7.91 0.29 -11.46
N PRO A 84 -8.15 1.07 -12.53
CA PRO A 84 -8.65 0.56 -13.78
C PRO A 84 -7.75 -0.49 -14.45
N VAL A 85 -8.37 -1.61 -14.87
CA VAL A 85 -7.80 -2.63 -15.74
C VAL A 85 -8.68 -2.74 -16.98
N GLU A 86 -8.11 -2.58 -18.17
CA GLU A 86 -8.84 -2.59 -19.42
C GLU A 86 -9.74 -3.82 -19.57
N GLY A 87 -11.02 -3.58 -19.91
CA GLY A 87 -12.02 -4.62 -20.11
C GLY A 87 -12.58 -5.24 -18.82
N VAL A 88 -12.22 -4.72 -17.64
CA VAL A 88 -12.68 -5.21 -16.33
C VAL A 88 -13.45 -4.11 -15.60
N PRO A 89 -14.55 -4.41 -14.89
CA PRO A 89 -15.25 -3.42 -14.07
C PRO A 89 -14.35 -2.87 -12.96
N THR A 90 -14.40 -1.55 -12.74
CA THR A 90 -13.77 -0.87 -11.60
C THR A 90 -14.89 -0.36 -10.70
N THR A 91 -15.22 -1.13 -9.66
CA THR A 91 -16.48 -0.94 -8.92
C THR A 91 -16.33 -0.13 -7.65
N PHE A 92 -15.11 0.08 -7.14
CA PHE A 92 -14.86 0.69 -5.82
C PHE A 92 -15.61 -0.02 -4.68
N GLY A 93 -15.98 -1.29 -4.86
CA GLY A 93 -16.80 -2.06 -3.93
C GLY A 93 -18.26 -1.61 -3.83
N VAL A 94 -18.74 -0.79 -4.79
CA VAL A 94 -20.09 -0.22 -4.83
C VAL A 94 -20.99 -1.04 -5.76
N PRO A 95 -22.13 -1.57 -5.30
CA PRO A 95 -23.05 -2.35 -6.16
C PRO A 95 -23.51 -1.63 -7.42
N ARG A 96 -23.69 -0.30 -7.34
CA ARG A 96 -24.12 0.53 -8.47
C ARG A 96 -23.08 0.60 -9.61
N PHE A 97 -21.80 0.34 -9.30
CA PHE A 97 -20.70 0.41 -10.27
C PHE A 97 -20.27 -0.95 -10.83
N ARG A 98 -21.04 -2.02 -10.56
CA ARG A 98 -20.67 -3.39 -10.96
C ARG A 98 -20.40 -3.57 -12.45
N ASP A 99 -20.98 -2.73 -13.29
CA ASP A 99 -20.87 -2.78 -14.75
C ASP A 99 -20.03 -1.61 -15.31
N LEU A 100 -19.28 -0.89 -14.46
CA LEU A 100 -18.41 0.22 -14.85
C LEU A 100 -17.09 -0.31 -15.43
N VAL A 101 -17.12 -0.79 -16.67
CA VAL A 101 -15.97 -1.40 -17.34
C VAL A 101 -14.96 -0.33 -17.76
N ALA A 102 -13.71 -0.51 -17.33
CA ALA A 102 -12.60 0.36 -17.70
C ALA A 102 -12.23 0.21 -19.18
N GLN A 103 -12.00 1.36 -19.85
CA GLN A 103 -11.67 1.41 -21.29
C GLN A 103 -10.16 1.34 -21.55
N ALA A 104 -9.35 1.48 -20.53
CA ALA A 104 -7.89 1.39 -20.60
C ALA A 104 -7.30 1.01 -19.24
N ASP A 105 -6.12 0.45 -19.25
CA ASP A 105 -5.33 0.25 -18.04
C ASP A 105 -4.92 1.59 -17.41
N ALA A 106 -4.96 1.70 -16.08
CA ALA A 106 -4.29 2.79 -15.37
C ALA A 106 -2.76 2.75 -15.63
N PRO A 107 -2.06 3.89 -15.57
CA PRO A 107 -0.62 3.95 -15.84
C PRO A 107 0.23 2.88 -15.12
N PRO A 108 0.05 2.61 -13.81
CA PRO A 108 0.84 1.59 -13.13
C PRO A 108 0.52 0.16 -13.62
N VAL A 109 -0.73 -0.13 -13.97
CA VAL A 109 -1.11 -1.43 -14.56
C VAL A 109 -0.45 -1.61 -15.93
N ALA A 110 -0.52 -0.59 -16.79
CA ALA A 110 0.11 -0.61 -18.11
C ALA A 110 1.62 -0.83 -18.02
N ARG A 111 2.31 -0.21 -17.04
CA ARG A 111 3.74 -0.37 -16.81
C ARG A 111 4.10 -1.79 -16.37
N LEU A 112 3.36 -2.36 -15.42
CA LEU A 112 3.56 -3.75 -14.98
C LEU A 112 3.33 -4.74 -16.12
N ARG A 113 2.28 -4.56 -16.94
CA ARG A 113 2.04 -5.38 -18.13
C ARG A 113 3.17 -5.24 -19.16
N ALA A 114 3.66 -4.03 -19.40
CA ALA A 114 4.78 -3.79 -20.32
C ALA A 114 6.09 -4.47 -19.85
N ALA A 115 6.26 -4.60 -18.53
CA ALA A 115 7.36 -5.35 -17.92
C ALA A 115 7.17 -6.87 -17.93
N GLY A 116 6.06 -7.38 -18.47
CA GLY A 116 5.74 -8.79 -18.56
C GLY A 116 4.94 -9.36 -17.39
N ALA A 117 4.51 -8.54 -16.43
CA ALA A 117 3.62 -9.01 -15.37
C ALA A 117 2.19 -9.25 -15.87
N VAL A 118 1.47 -10.14 -15.20
CA VAL A 118 0.13 -10.60 -15.59
C VAL A 118 -0.88 -10.24 -14.50
N PRO A 119 -1.84 -9.33 -14.75
CA PRO A 119 -2.91 -9.08 -13.80
C PRO A 119 -3.83 -10.31 -13.72
N ILE A 120 -4.05 -10.80 -12.48
CA ILE A 120 -4.77 -12.06 -12.25
C ILE A 120 -6.18 -11.83 -11.66
N GLY A 121 -6.41 -10.68 -11.05
CA GLY A 121 -7.72 -10.30 -10.49
C GLY A 121 -7.70 -8.97 -9.78
N HIS A 122 -8.90 -8.39 -9.58
CA HIS A 122 -9.09 -7.27 -8.66
C HIS A 122 -9.14 -7.77 -7.21
N ALA A 123 -8.56 -6.96 -6.30
CA ALA A 123 -8.51 -7.23 -4.87
C ALA A 123 -9.48 -6.33 -4.10
N ASN A 124 -10.18 -6.89 -3.11
CA ASN A 124 -11.22 -6.23 -2.33
C ASN A 124 -10.71 -4.98 -1.58
N VAL A 125 -11.62 -4.04 -1.38
CA VAL A 125 -11.39 -2.75 -0.70
C VAL A 125 -12.55 -2.42 0.23
N PRO A 126 -12.40 -1.52 1.21
CA PRO A 126 -13.55 -0.85 1.82
C PRO A 126 -14.32 -0.03 0.77
N THR A 127 -15.64 -0.05 0.82
CA THR A 127 -16.48 0.69 -0.15
C THR A 127 -16.00 2.13 -0.35
N LEU A 128 -15.74 2.53 -1.60
CA LEU A 128 -15.17 3.82 -2.00
C LEU A 128 -13.83 4.17 -1.32
N VAL A 129 -13.15 3.20 -0.69
CA VAL A 129 -11.98 3.38 0.19
C VAL A 129 -12.21 4.38 1.34
N LEU A 130 -13.45 4.74 1.58
CA LEU A 130 -13.91 5.69 2.60
C LEU A 130 -14.64 5.01 3.76
N ALA A 131 -15.03 3.74 3.63
CA ALA A 131 -15.85 3.05 4.62
C ALA A 131 -15.09 2.63 5.90
N GLY A 132 -13.85 3.04 6.06
CA GLY A 132 -12.99 2.74 7.20
C GLY A 132 -11.70 1.99 6.80
N MET A 133 -10.99 1.48 7.80
CA MET A 133 -9.74 0.73 7.61
C MET A 133 -9.97 -0.77 7.39
N HIS A 134 -11.09 -1.33 7.85
CA HIS A 134 -11.41 -2.73 7.63
C HIS A 134 -11.83 -2.96 6.17
N THR A 135 -11.17 -3.92 5.49
CA THR A 135 -11.47 -4.26 4.11
C THR A 135 -12.79 -5.03 4.01
N ARG A 136 -13.86 -4.26 3.82
CA ARG A 136 -15.21 -4.73 3.59
C ARG A 136 -15.89 -3.86 2.55
N SER A 137 -16.46 -4.47 1.51
CA SER A 137 -17.26 -3.73 0.54
C SER A 137 -18.75 -4.15 0.57
N GLU A 138 -19.62 -3.22 0.21
CA GLU A 138 -21.05 -3.51 0.06
C GLU A 138 -21.32 -4.48 -1.10
N LEU A 139 -20.44 -4.53 -2.09
CA LEU A 139 -20.57 -5.41 -3.26
C LEU A 139 -20.04 -6.82 -2.98
N PHE A 140 -18.93 -6.97 -2.29
CA PHE A 140 -18.21 -8.24 -2.18
C PHE A 140 -18.09 -8.78 -0.75
N GLY A 141 -18.49 -8.02 0.27
CA GLY A 141 -18.39 -8.42 1.68
C GLY A 141 -17.00 -8.26 2.28
N ASP A 142 -16.74 -9.00 3.36
CA ASP A 142 -15.53 -8.90 4.16
C ASP A 142 -14.36 -9.66 3.55
N THR A 143 -13.15 -9.11 3.67
CA THR A 143 -11.89 -9.85 3.50
C THR A 143 -11.36 -10.25 4.87
N VAL A 144 -10.99 -11.52 5.01
CA VAL A 144 -10.55 -12.13 6.26
C VAL A 144 -9.02 -12.07 6.37
N ASN A 145 -8.51 -11.72 7.55
CA ASN A 145 -7.08 -11.76 7.84
C ASN A 145 -6.57 -13.22 7.89
N PRO A 146 -5.52 -13.60 7.15
CA PRO A 146 -5.06 -14.97 7.08
C PRO A 146 -4.41 -15.49 8.38
N TRP A 147 -4.01 -14.59 9.28
CA TRP A 147 -3.40 -14.95 10.56
C TRP A 147 -4.42 -15.20 11.66
N ASP A 148 -5.52 -14.46 11.67
CA ASP A 148 -6.62 -14.58 12.63
C ASP A 148 -7.91 -14.00 12.01
N PRO A 149 -8.97 -14.81 11.82
CA PRO A 149 -10.24 -14.34 11.26
C PRO A 149 -10.97 -13.33 12.18
N GLY A 150 -10.60 -13.24 13.46
CA GLY A 150 -11.09 -12.23 14.40
C GLY A 150 -10.41 -10.87 14.28
N ARG A 151 -9.48 -10.72 13.32
CA ARG A 151 -8.72 -9.47 13.09
C ARG A 151 -8.95 -8.92 11.69
N THR A 152 -8.84 -7.59 11.57
CA THR A 152 -8.88 -6.96 10.25
C THR A 152 -7.59 -7.22 9.47
N PRO A 153 -7.64 -7.44 8.14
CA PRO A 153 -6.44 -7.44 7.31
C PRO A 153 -5.86 -6.03 7.09
N GLY A 154 -6.46 -5.02 7.71
CA GLY A 154 -6.19 -3.62 7.40
C GLY A 154 -6.89 -3.18 6.11
N GLY A 155 -6.57 -1.97 5.69
CA GLY A 155 -7.13 -1.35 4.48
C GLY A 155 -6.49 0.02 4.18
N SER A 156 -6.81 0.51 3.02
CA SER A 156 -7.83 0.02 2.07
C SER A 156 -7.33 -1.02 1.06
N SER A 157 -6.01 -1.37 0.98
CA SER A 157 -5.48 -2.44 0.10
C SER A 157 -5.37 -3.79 0.84
N GLY A 158 -6.37 -4.13 1.69
CA GLY A 158 -6.35 -5.38 2.46
C GLY A 158 -6.52 -6.63 1.59
N GLY A 159 -7.29 -6.54 0.51
CA GLY A 159 -7.40 -7.63 -0.45
C GLY A 159 -6.07 -7.98 -1.10
N ASP A 160 -5.29 -6.97 -1.54
CA ASP A 160 -3.96 -7.17 -2.12
C ASP A 160 -2.99 -7.78 -1.09
N ALA A 161 -2.98 -7.24 0.14
CA ALA A 161 -2.11 -7.74 1.20
C ALA A 161 -2.40 -9.21 1.55
N VAL A 162 -3.68 -9.60 1.63
CA VAL A 162 -4.09 -10.99 1.87
C VAL A 162 -3.72 -11.89 0.67
N ALA A 163 -3.95 -11.43 -0.56
CA ALA A 163 -3.60 -12.18 -1.75
C ALA A 163 -2.09 -12.48 -1.82
N VAL A 164 -1.25 -11.49 -1.53
CA VAL A 164 0.21 -11.63 -1.48
C VAL A 164 0.64 -12.53 -0.31
N ALA A 165 0.08 -12.31 0.88
CA ALA A 165 0.42 -13.08 2.08
C ALA A 165 0.10 -14.56 1.96
N THR A 166 -0.93 -14.92 1.20
CA THR A 166 -1.38 -16.31 1.04
C THR A 166 -0.87 -16.97 -0.25
N GLY A 167 -0.05 -16.27 -1.04
CA GLY A 167 0.50 -16.78 -2.30
C GLY A 167 -0.49 -16.81 -3.47
N MET A 168 -1.66 -16.20 -3.35
CA MET A 168 -2.61 -16.06 -4.45
C MET A 168 -2.08 -15.16 -5.58
N ALA A 169 -1.17 -14.24 -5.23
CA ALA A 169 -0.40 -13.43 -6.18
C ALA A 169 1.02 -13.22 -5.66
N ALA A 170 1.97 -12.97 -6.57
CA ALA A 170 3.34 -12.65 -6.20
C ALA A 170 3.52 -11.18 -5.80
N LEU A 171 2.73 -10.29 -6.43
CA LEU A 171 2.69 -8.85 -6.17
C LEU A 171 1.24 -8.39 -6.01
N GLY A 172 1.04 -7.29 -5.28
CA GLY A 172 -0.21 -6.55 -5.23
C GLY A 172 0.04 -5.09 -5.63
N LEU A 173 -0.89 -4.49 -6.38
CA LEU A 173 -0.87 -3.07 -6.72
C LEU A 173 -1.96 -2.34 -5.96
N GLY A 174 -1.60 -1.75 -4.82
CA GLY A 174 -2.46 -0.93 -3.98
C GLY A 174 -2.31 0.57 -4.21
N ASN A 175 -2.96 1.36 -3.36
CA ASN A 175 -2.68 2.79 -3.21
C ASN A 175 -2.76 3.23 -1.75
N ASP A 176 -2.10 4.35 -1.41
CA ASP A 176 -1.91 4.82 -0.05
C ASP A 176 -2.09 6.35 0.03
N SER A 177 -3.03 6.80 0.83
CA SER A 177 -3.27 8.23 1.14
C SER A 177 -3.11 8.55 2.63
N GLY A 178 -3.00 7.52 3.47
CA GLY A 178 -2.88 7.66 4.93
C GLY A 178 -2.41 6.38 5.62
N GLY A 179 -1.87 5.40 4.84
CA GLY A 179 -1.41 4.10 5.33
C GLY A 179 -1.99 2.91 4.59
N SER A 180 -2.76 3.14 3.51
CA SER A 180 -3.57 2.08 2.88
C SER A 180 -2.78 1.00 2.10
N VAL A 181 -1.47 1.12 1.92
CA VAL A 181 -0.55 0.04 1.52
C VAL A 181 0.17 -0.50 2.75
N ARG A 182 0.68 0.38 3.60
CA ARG A 182 1.58 0.06 4.71
C ARG A 182 0.87 -0.67 5.86
N ILE A 183 -0.35 -0.22 6.24
CA ILE A 183 -1.11 -0.85 7.32
C ILE A 183 -1.53 -2.28 6.95
N PRO A 184 -2.11 -2.55 5.76
CA PRO A 184 -2.36 -3.93 5.35
C PRO A 184 -1.07 -4.76 5.25
N ALA A 185 0.04 -4.16 4.82
CA ALA A 185 1.34 -4.85 4.79
C ALA A 185 1.75 -5.33 6.20
N GLN A 186 1.71 -4.46 7.22
CA GLN A 186 1.95 -4.87 8.60
C GLN A 186 0.97 -5.96 9.05
N PHE A 187 -0.34 -5.76 8.83
CA PHE A 187 -1.38 -6.63 9.37
C PHE A 187 -1.43 -8.02 8.72
N CYS A 188 -0.91 -8.15 7.52
CA CYS A 188 -0.82 -9.42 6.78
C CYS A 188 0.60 -10.00 6.77
N GLY A 189 1.61 -9.32 7.33
CA GLY A 189 2.98 -9.82 7.41
C GLY A 189 3.70 -9.84 6.05
N VAL A 190 3.45 -8.84 5.22
CA VAL A 190 4.11 -8.61 3.93
C VAL A 190 4.81 -7.26 3.91
N ALA A 191 5.66 -7.01 2.92
CA ALA A 191 6.29 -5.73 2.69
C ALA A 191 5.41 -4.83 1.78
N GLY A 192 5.48 -3.50 1.97
CA GLY A 192 4.72 -2.54 1.17
C GLY A 192 5.45 -1.22 0.99
N LEU A 193 5.43 -0.68 -0.22
CA LEU A 193 6.05 0.61 -0.54
C LEU A 193 4.97 1.66 -0.85
N LYS A 194 4.98 2.75 -0.07
CA LYS A 194 4.36 4.02 -0.46
C LYS A 194 5.46 4.91 -1.05
N PRO A 195 5.46 5.20 -2.35
CA PRO A 195 6.50 6.05 -2.96
C PRO A 195 6.31 7.53 -2.60
N SER A 196 7.26 8.36 -2.98
CA SER A 196 7.11 9.82 -3.00
C SER A 196 5.94 10.22 -3.92
N THR A 197 5.20 11.25 -3.54
CA THR A 197 4.18 11.84 -4.43
C THR A 197 4.84 12.27 -5.75
N GLY A 198 4.30 11.81 -6.88
CA GLY A 198 4.85 12.05 -8.21
C GLY A 198 5.99 11.10 -8.65
N ARG A 199 6.29 10.04 -7.88
CA ARG A 199 7.28 9.02 -8.29
C ARG A 199 6.71 8.04 -9.31
N PHE A 200 5.47 7.57 -9.09
CA PHE A 200 4.75 6.71 -10.00
C PHE A 200 3.68 7.52 -10.73
N PRO A 201 3.54 7.38 -12.04
CA PRO A 201 2.43 7.99 -12.74
C PRO A 201 1.13 7.27 -12.38
N ALA A 202 0.07 8.04 -12.16
CA ALA A 202 -1.25 7.56 -11.76
C ALA A 202 -2.38 8.21 -12.58
N ASP A 203 -3.54 7.57 -12.54
CA ASP A 203 -4.79 8.13 -13.05
C ASP A 203 -5.89 7.73 -12.06
N HIS A 204 -6.29 8.68 -11.22
CA HIS A 204 -7.28 8.47 -10.18
C HIS A 204 -8.67 9.01 -10.53
N ARG A 205 -8.93 9.30 -11.81
CA ARG A 205 -10.25 9.71 -12.29
C ARG A 205 -11.23 8.55 -12.11
N VAL A 206 -12.39 8.84 -11.51
CA VAL A 206 -13.42 7.84 -11.24
C VAL A 206 -14.48 7.85 -12.34
N LEU A 207 -15.03 9.02 -12.63
CA LEU A 207 -16.09 9.22 -13.62
C LEU A 207 -15.86 10.54 -14.37
N GLY A 208 -15.73 10.47 -15.67
CA GLY A 208 -15.56 11.66 -16.53
C GLY A 208 -14.10 12.12 -16.66
N PRO A 209 -13.89 13.31 -17.26
CA PRO A 209 -12.56 13.80 -17.62
C PRO A 209 -11.82 14.49 -16.46
N ASP A 210 -12.53 14.87 -15.40
CA ASP A 210 -11.95 15.69 -14.32
C ASP A 210 -11.27 14.83 -13.28
N ASP A 211 -10.14 15.31 -12.78
CA ASP A 211 -9.42 14.72 -11.65
C ASP A 211 -10.16 14.91 -10.33
N PRO A 212 -9.95 14.06 -9.33
CA PRO A 212 -10.48 14.25 -7.99
C PRO A 212 -9.94 15.55 -7.36
N GLY A 213 -10.52 15.96 -6.23
CA GLY A 213 -10.17 17.19 -5.54
C GLY A 213 -8.73 17.28 -5.03
N PRO A 214 -8.34 18.45 -4.50
CA PRO A 214 -6.95 18.73 -4.12
C PRO A 214 -6.39 17.76 -3.08
N ALA A 215 -7.18 17.29 -2.10
CA ALA A 215 -6.71 16.35 -1.09
C ALA A 215 -6.32 15.02 -1.73
N SER A 216 -7.18 14.46 -2.59
CA SER A 216 -6.88 13.23 -3.32
C SER A 216 -5.65 13.37 -4.20
N GLN A 217 -5.51 14.48 -4.92
CA GLN A 217 -4.34 14.76 -5.77
C GLN A 217 -3.03 14.87 -4.98
N MET A 218 -3.08 15.39 -3.74
CA MET A 218 -1.90 15.59 -2.88
C MET A 218 -1.47 14.32 -2.15
N LEU A 219 -2.43 13.47 -1.78
CA LEU A 219 -2.23 12.41 -0.79
C LEU A 219 -2.09 11.02 -1.40
N VAL A 220 -2.86 10.73 -2.46
CA VAL A 220 -2.92 9.38 -3.02
C VAL A 220 -1.69 9.08 -3.86
N THR A 221 -1.05 7.95 -3.56
CA THR A 221 0.02 7.37 -4.38
C THR A 221 -0.23 5.88 -4.57
N ASP A 222 -0.08 5.37 -5.79
CA ASP A 222 -0.07 3.93 -6.00
C ASP A 222 1.21 3.33 -5.41
N GLY A 223 1.12 2.09 -4.91
CA GLY A 223 2.24 1.43 -4.25
C GLY A 223 2.14 -0.09 -4.29
N PRO A 224 3.26 -0.80 -4.55
CA PRO A 224 3.29 -2.25 -4.57
C PRO A 224 3.31 -2.86 -3.16
N LEU A 225 2.73 -4.07 -3.06
CA LEU A 225 2.89 -5.01 -1.96
C LEU A 225 3.58 -6.28 -2.49
N ALA A 226 4.47 -6.83 -1.68
CA ALA A 226 5.21 -8.06 -2.00
C ALA A 226 5.55 -8.84 -0.73
N ARG A 227 5.95 -10.11 -0.86
CA ARG A 227 6.41 -10.88 0.31
C ARG A 227 7.79 -10.47 0.78
N SER A 228 8.63 -9.93 -0.11
CA SER A 228 10.00 -9.53 0.21
C SER A 228 10.31 -8.10 -0.27
N VAL A 229 11.31 -7.49 0.36
CA VAL A 229 11.82 -6.17 -0.07
C VAL A 229 12.48 -6.24 -1.44
N GLY A 230 13.12 -7.36 -1.79
CA GLY A 230 13.68 -7.57 -3.12
C GLY A 230 12.62 -7.51 -4.23
N ASP A 231 11.45 -8.12 -4.00
CA ASP A 231 10.32 -8.05 -4.94
C ASP A 231 9.70 -6.65 -5.00
N LEU A 232 9.65 -5.91 -3.87
CA LEU A 232 9.25 -4.50 -3.87
C LEU A 232 10.20 -3.64 -4.72
N ARG A 233 11.51 -3.87 -4.62
CA ARG A 233 12.52 -3.15 -5.42
C ARG A 233 12.30 -3.39 -6.91
N LEU A 234 12.06 -4.64 -7.30
CA LEU A 234 11.77 -4.99 -8.69
C LEU A 234 10.51 -4.28 -9.21
N ALA A 235 9.44 -4.25 -8.40
CA ALA A 235 8.22 -3.51 -8.73
C ALA A 235 8.45 -1.99 -8.78
N TYR A 236 9.24 -1.42 -7.85
CA TYR A 236 9.62 -0.01 -7.84
C TYR A 236 10.31 0.42 -9.12
N GLU A 237 11.31 -0.35 -9.58
CA GLU A 237 12.07 -0.05 -10.80
C GLU A 237 11.18 -0.03 -12.05
N VAL A 238 10.15 -0.87 -12.09
CA VAL A 238 9.18 -0.92 -13.18
C VAL A 238 8.17 0.22 -13.10
N LEU A 239 7.66 0.52 -11.91
CA LEU A 239 6.56 1.48 -11.71
C LEU A 239 7.03 2.94 -11.80
N ALA A 240 8.28 3.25 -11.41
CA ALA A 240 8.79 4.61 -11.40
C ALA A 240 8.96 5.20 -12.81
N GLY A 241 8.67 6.49 -12.94
CA GLY A 241 8.86 7.23 -14.19
C GLY A 241 7.69 8.16 -14.50
N THR A 242 7.53 8.54 -15.77
CA THR A 242 6.49 9.45 -16.24
C THR A 242 5.52 8.76 -17.20
N ASP A 243 4.31 9.28 -17.27
CA ASP A 243 3.27 8.91 -18.25
C ASP A 243 2.54 10.21 -18.63
N PRO A 244 2.25 10.48 -19.92
CA PRO A 244 1.55 11.71 -20.32
C PRO A 244 0.14 11.86 -19.74
N ARG A 245 -0.43 10.79 -19.19
CA ARG A 245 -1.73 10.83 -18.48
C ARG A 245 -1.63 11.39 -17.07
N ASP A 246 -0.43 11.45 -16.46
CA ASP A 246 -0.21 12.10 -15.16
C ASP A 246 0.81 13.24 -15.28
N PRO A 247 0.34 14.49 -15.37
CA PRO A 247 1.23 15.65 -15.45
C PRO A 247 2.01 15.93 -14.14
N ARG A 248 1.70 15.23 -13.04
CA ARG A 248 2.38 15.37 -11.74
C ARG A 248 3.54 14.40 -11.58
N ALA A 249 3.64 13.37 -12.45
CA ALA A 249 4.75 12.42 -12.42
C ALA A 249 6.06 13.09 -12.84
N LEU A 250 7.12 12.87 -12.04
CA LEU A 250 8.39 13.56 -12.20
C LEU A 250 9.49 12.62 -12.74
N PRO A 251 10.31 13.07 -13.71
CA PRO A 251 11.41 12.29 -14.28
C PRO A 251 12.64 12.28 -13.36
N VAL A 252 12.51 11.76 -12.15
CA VAL A 252 13.59 11.70 -11.17
C VAL A 252 14.32 10.36 -11.27
N PRO A 253 15.66 10.31 -11.17
CA PRO A 253 16.43 9.06 -11.16
C PRO A 253 15.93 8.06 -10.11
N LEU A 254 16.02 6.76 -10.41
CA LEU A 254 15.63 5.68 -9.50
C LEU A 254 16.49 5.66 -8.23
N TYR A 255 17.76 5.94 -8.39
CA TYR A 255 18.79 5.95 -7.33
C TYR A 255 19.36 7.33 -7.18
N GLY A 256 19.46 7.81 -5.95
CA GLY A 256 20.10 9.08 -5.65
C GLY A 256 21.62 8.96 -5.52
N GLN A 257 22.30 10.09 -5.36
CA GLN A 257 23.74 10.07 -5.07
C GLN A 257 24.00 9.38 -3.72
N PRO A 258 25.07 8.60 -3.60
CA PRO A 258 25.50 8.02 -2.34
C PRO A 258 25.68 9.10 -1.26
N LEU A 259 25.26 8.79 -0.04
CA LEU A 259 25.48 9.67 1.09
C LEU A 259 26.89 9.47 1.67
N PRO A 260 27.54 10.52 2.18
CA PRO A 260 28.86 10.39 2.81
C PRO A 260 28.74 9.71 4.18
N GLY A 261 29.56 8.69 4.41
CA GLY A 261 29.60 7.95 5.70
C GLY A 261 28.39 7.08 5.96
N PRO A 262 28.23 6.57 7.20
CA PRO A 262 27.06 5.83 7.61
C PRO A 262 25.79 6.67 7.51
N VAL A 263 24.72 6.06 6.96
CA VAL A 263 23.43 6.74 6.82
C VAL A 263 22.80 6.89 8.20
N LYS A 264 22.46 8.12 8.58
CA LYS A 264 21.79 8.41 9.85
C LYS A 264 20.31 7.99 9.76
N VAL A 265 19.85 7.32 10.80
CA VAL A 265 18.46 6.90 10.98
C VAL A 265 17.93 7.48 12.28
N ALA A 266 16.93 8.35 12.20
CA ALA A 266 16.17 8.76 13.38
C ALA A 266 15.22 7.63 13.79
N VAL A 267 15.12 7.32 15.08
CA VAL A 267 14.15 6.34 15.63
C VAL A 267 13.13 7.08 16.46
N VAL A 268 11.85 6.95 16.12
CA VAL A 268 10.71 7.45 16.89
C VAL A 268 9.79 6.29 17.20
N ALA A 269 9.91 5.74 18.42
CA ALA A 269 9.11 4.59 18.84
C ALA A 269 7.63 4.96 19.11
N ASP A 270 7.37 6.15 19.66
CA ASP A 270 6.03 6.66 19.96
C ASP A 270 5.82 8.05 19.34
N PRO A 271 5.56 8.14 18.02
CA PRO A 271 5.37 9.42 17.36
C PRO A 271 4.14 10.16 17.89
N GLY A 272 4.34 11.40 18.38
CA GLY A 272 3.30 12.23 18.99
C GLY A 272 2.94 11.86 20.43
N GLY A 273 3.64 10.92 21.08
CA GLY A 273 3.52 10.64 22.52
C GLY A 273 2.13 10.14 22.97
N GLN A 274 1.40 9.42 22.10
CA GLN A 274 0.03 8.95 22.41
C GLN A 274 -0.02 7.46 22.85
N GLY A 275 1.14 6.85 23.04
CA GLY A 275 1.28 5.46 23.39
C GLY A 275 1.41 4.51 22.19
N VAL A 276 2.17 3.43 22.41
CA VAL A 276 2.41 2.34 21.46
C VAL A 276 2.30 1.02 22.20
N HIS A 277 1.68 0.04 21.58
CA HIS A 277 1.59 -1.29 22.14
C HIS A 277 3.00 -1.88 22.37
N PRO A 278 3.28 -2.56 23.51
CA PRO A 278 4.63 -3.07 23.82
C PRO A 278 5.24 -3.93 22.71
N ALA A 279 4.43 -4.76 22.06
CA ALA A 279 4.88 -5.58 20.92
C ALA A 279 5.39 -4.75 19.74
N VAL A 280 4.72 -3.61 19.44
CA VAL A 280 5.15 -2.70 18.36
C VAL A 280 6.41 -1.93 18.78
N GLY A 281 6.51 -1.51 20.05
CA GLY A 281 7.75 -0.93 20.59
C GLY A 281 8.94 -1.89 20.48
N ALA A 282 8.73 -3.16 20.81
CA ALA A 282 9.75 -4.21 20.64
C ALA A 282 10.13 -4.43 19.16
N ALA A 283 9.14 -4.35 18.24
CA ALA A 283 9.39 -4.44 16.80
C ALA A 283 10.27 -3.28 16.29
N VAL A 284 10.03 -2.05 16.76
CA VAL A 284 10.87 -0.89 16.44
C VAL A 284 12.29 -1.06 16.98
N ALA A 285 12.43 -1.55 18.22
CA ALA A 285 13.74 -1.81 18.81
C ALA A 285 14.52 -2.89 18.04
N ALA A 286 13.88 -4.00 17.67
CA ALA A 286 14.50 -5.07 16.88
C ALA A 286 14.97 -4.58 15.49
N ALA A 287 14.17 -3.75 14.83
CA ALA A 287 14.54 -3.13 13.55
C ALA A 287 15.71 -2.13 13.72
N ALA A 288 15.71 -1.34 14.80
CA ALA A 288 16.82 -0.44 15.12
C ALA A 288 18.13 -1.21 15.32
N ASP A 289 18.08 -2.34 16.01
CA ASP A 289 19.25 -3.22 16.20
C ASP A 289 19.73 -3.83 14.88
N ALA A 290 18.81 -4.27 14.02
CA ALA A 290 19.13 -4.76 12.68
C ALA A 290 19.88 -3.71 11.84
N LEU A 291 19.42 -2.45 11.89
CA LEU A 291 20.08 -1.34 11.20
C LEU A 291 21.46 -1.01 11.79
N ARG A 292 21.63 -1.04 13.14
CA ARG A 292 22.95 -0.87 13.78
C ARG A 292 23.93 -1.92 13.31
N ASP A 293 23.50 -3.18 13.27
CA ASP A 293 24.34 -4.30 12.82
C ASP A 293 24.70 -4.20 11.32
N ALA A 294 23.81 -3.59 10.52
CA ALA A 294 24.08 -3.30 9.11
C ALA A 294 24.93 -2.03 8.89
N GLY A 295 25.37 -1.36 9.96
CA GLY A 295 26.29 -0.21 9.87
C GLY A 295 25.64 1.15 9.73
N TYR A 296 24.33 1.28 9.96
CA TYR A 296 23.64 2.58 10.01
C TYR A 296 23.95 3.33 11.32
N ASP A 297 23.98 4.67 11.26
CA ASP A 297 24.08 5.53 12.46
C ASP A 297 22.69 5.78 13.05
N VAL A 298 22.25 4.91 13.93
CA VAL A 298 20.89 4.89 14.50
C VAL A 298 20.82 5.77 15.74
N ARG A 299 19.95 6.78 15.72
CA ARG A 299 19.76 7.78 16.78
C ARG A 299 18.31 7.84 17.23
N GLU A 300 18.06 7.72 18.52
CA GLU A 300 16.74 7.99 19.09
C GLU A 300 16.50 9.50 19.10
N VAL A 301 15.31 9.91 18.62
CA VAL A 301 14.85 11.30 18.65
C VAL A 301 13.48 11.37 19.32
N ALA A 302 13.19 12.52 19.93
CA ALA A 302 12.01 12.66 20.77
C ALA A 302 10.71 12.54 19.97
N ASP A 303 10.63 13.16 18.78
CA ASP A 303 9.43 13.14 17.93
C ASP A 303 9.76 13.63 16.51
N VAL A 304 8.78 13.53 15.62
CA VAL A 304 8.83 14.06 14.25
C VAL A 304 8.31 15.51 14.20
N PRO A 305 8.71 16.32 13.19
CA PRO A 305 8.30 17.71 13.12
C PRO A 305 6.78 17.89 12.96
N ARG A 306 6.20 18.78 13.77
CA ARG A 306 4.84 19.33 13.62
C ARG A 306 3.75 18.26 13.47
N MET A 307 3.86 17.14 14.20
CA MET A 307 2.96 15.98 14.10
C MET A 307 1.48 16.34 14.27
N ALA A 308 1.14 17.00 15.39
CA ALA A 308 -0.25 17.36 15.72
C ALA A 308 -0.88 18.30 14.68
N GLU A 309 -0.11 19.28 14.23
CA GLU A 309 -0.56 20.24 13.22
C GLU A 309 -0.76 19.58 11.84
N ALA A 310 0.10 18.61 11.51
CA ALA A 310 -0.03 17.83 10.28
C ALA A 310 -1.30 16.97 10.28
N LEU A 311 -1.62 16.33 11.41
CA LEU A 311 -2.84 15.53 11.57
C LEU A 311 -4.11 16.40 11.48
N ASP A 312 -4.12 17.57 12.12
CA ASP A 312 -5.25 18.52 12.03
C ASP A 312 -5.44 19.00 10.58
N ALA A 313 -4.37 19.47 9.93
CA ALA A 313 -4.43 19.96 8.56
C ALA A 313 -4.86 18.86 7.56
N TYR A 314 -4.35 17.63 7.70
CA TYR A 314 -4.78 16.48 6.92
C TYR A 314 -6.28 16.25 7.04
N GLY A 315 -6.79 16.17 8.28
CA GLY A 315 -8.23 15.94 8.53
C GLY A 315 -9.10 17.04 7.94
N ARG A 316 -8.74 18.31 8.15
CA ARG A 316 -9.50 19.45 7.65
C ARG A 316 -9.51 19.54 6.13
N ILE A 317 -8.38 19.34 5.46
CA ILE A 317 -8.30 19.36 3.99
C ILE A 317 -9.14 18.22 3.40
N THR A 318 -9.00 17.00 3.95
CA THR A 318 -9.73 15.82 3.49
C THR A 318 -11.24 15.97 3.65
N VAL A 319 -11.71 16.40 4.84
CA VAL A 319 -13.13 16.62 5.09
C VAL A 319 -13.70 17.73 4.20
N THR A 320 -12.92 18.80 3.95
CA THR A 320 -13.35 19.90 3.08
C THR A 320 -13.60 19.44 1.64
N GLU A 321 -12.79 18.49 1.14
CA GLU A 321 -12.98 17.90 -0.18
C GLU A 321 -14.26 17.05 -0.26
N PHE A 322 -14.52 16.24 0.77
CA PHE A 322 -15.68 15.33 0.74
C PHE A 322 -17.01 16.03 1.04
N ALA A 323 -17.01 17.10 1.80
CA ALA A 323 -18.24 17.75 2.27
C ALA A 323 -19.25 18.10 1.14
N PRO A 324 -18.85 18.66 -0.01
CA PRO A 324 -19.79 18.99 -1.08
C PRO A 324 -20.48 17.77 -1.71
N SER A 325 -19.75 16.65 -1.84
CA SER A 325 -20.26 15.41 -2.42
C SER A 325 -20.95 14.48 -1.40
N TRP A 326 -20.86 14.79 -0.12
CA TRP A 326 -21.35 13.96 0.98
C TRP A 326 -22.80 13.50 0.84
N PRO A 327 -23.79 14.35 0.45
CA PRO A 327 -25.17 13.91 0.27
C PRO A 327 -25.35 12.75 -0.71
N VAL A 328 -24.47 12.64 -1.71
CA VAL A 328 -24.46 11.54 -2.69
C VAL A 328 -23.62 10.37 -2.19
N VAL A 329 -22.39 10.64 -1.77
CA VAL A 329 -21.42 9.62 -1.35
C VAL A 329 -21.95 8.75 -0.21
N ARG A 330 -22.62 9.33 0.78
CA ARG A 330 -23.18 8.60 1.91
C ARG A 330 -24.19 7.50 1.49
N THR A 331 -24.88 7.67 0.38
CA THR A 331 -25.85 6.69 -0.14
C THR A 331 -25.19 5.45 -0.74
N LEU A 332 -23.88 5.51 -1.00
CA LEU A 332 -23.07 4.46 -1.59
C LEU A 332 -22.24 3.67 -0.58
N LEU A 333 -22.03 4.22 0.63
CA LEU A 333 -21.10 3.68 1.63
C LEU A 333 -21.64 2.54 2.48
N GLY A 334 -22.96 2.33 2.50
CA GLY A 334 -23.59 1.46 3.49
C GLY A 334 -23.54 2.04 4.92
N PRO A 335 -24.25 1.42 5.89
CA PRO A 335 -24.45 2.00 7.23
C PRO A 335 -23.17 2.18 8.06
N GLY A 336 -22.18 1.32 7.87
CA GLY A 336 -20.89 1.41 8.58
C GLY A 336 -20.05 2.59 8.13
N GLY A 337 -19.86 2.71 6.82
CA GLY A 337 -19.10 3.79 6.21
C GLY A 337 -19.78 5.16 6.40
N ASP A 338 -21.11 5.23 6.28
CA ASP A 338 -21.87 6.46 6.57
C ASP A 338 -21.58 6.96 7.99
N ARG A 339 -21.69 6.09 9.01
CA ARG A 339 -21.38 6.47 10.41
C ARG A 339 -19.93 6.92 10.60
N TYR A 340 -18.98 6.22 9.99
CA TYR A 340 -17.56 6.54 10.11
C TYR A 340 -17.24 7.94 9.60
N ILE A 341 -17.70 8.28 8.39
CA ILE A 341 -17.45 9.59 7.77
C ILE A 341 -18.27 10.70 8.44
N ALA A 342 -19.54 10.44 8.80
CA ALA A 342 -20.37 11.44 9.50
C ALA A 342 -19.69 11.90 10.80
N ARG A 343 -19.17 10.97 11.61
CA ARG A 343 -18.42 11.29 12.82
C ARG A 343 -17.10 12.02 12.51
N ALA A 344 -16.45 11.74 11.39
CA ALA A 344 -15.27 12.49 10.97
C ALA A 344 -15.60 13.96 10.73
N MET A 345 -16.70 14.22 10.04
CA MET A 345 -17.16 15.58 9.72
C MET A 345 -17.67 16.35 10.96
N GLU A 346 -18.32 15.67 11.91
CA GLU A 346 -18.73 16.26 13.19
C GLU A 346 -17.52 16.75 14.01
N ARG A 347 -16.46 15.93 14.05
CA ARG A 347 -15.24 16.23 14.81
C ARG A 347 -14.35 17.27 14.12
N THR A 348 -14.31 17.24 12.81
CA THR A 348 -13.46 18.08 11.97
C THR A 348 -14.35 18.76 10.93
N PRO A 349 -14.94 19.94 11.24
CA PRO A 349 -15.81 20.62 10.29
C PRO A 349 -15.04 21.08 9.04
N PRO A 350 -15.71 21.11 7.88
CA PRO A 350 -15.11 21.60 6.64
C PRO A 350 -14.57 23.00 6.77
N ALA A 351 -13.42 23.27 6.17
CA ALA A 351 -12.82 24.62 6.16
C ALA A 351 -13.55 25.52 5.14
N SER A 352 -13.71 26.79 5.49
CA SER A 352 -14.09 27.81 4.51
C SER A 352 -13.00 28.02 3.46
N ALA A 353 -13.32 28.64 2.33
CA ALA A 353 -12.33 28.92 1.27
C ALA A 353 -11.10 29.68 1.80
N GLY A 354 -11.30 30.68 2.67
CA GLY A 354 -10.20 31.44 3.29
C GLY A 354 -9.35 30.61 4.23
N GLU A 355 -9.93 29.66 4.96
CA GLU A 355 -9.20 28.71 5.80
C GLU A 355 -8.44 27.67 4.96
N LEU A 356 -9.04 27.19 3.86
CA LEU A 356 -8.36 26.27 2.96
C LEU A 356 -7.10 26.89 2.37
N VAL A 357 -7.16 28.15 1.94
CA VAL A 357 -5.97 28.89 1.48
C VAL A 357 -4.87 28.93 2.55
N ARG A 358 -5.23 29.19 3.82
CA ARG A 358 -4.26 29.17 4.92
C ARG A 358 -3.71 27.76 5.18
N LEU A 359 -4.55 26.72 5.13
CA LEU A 359 -4.14 25.33 5.29
C LEU A 359 -3.14 24.89 4.21
N MET A 360 -3.25 25.38 2.98
CA MET A 360 -2.25 25.11 1.93
C MET A 360 -0.88 25.73 2.28
N GLY A 361 -0.86 26.92 2.88
CA GLY A 361 0.37 27.53 3.42
C GLY A 361 0.97 26.73 4.59
N THR A 362 0.12 26.28 5.51
CA THR A 362 0.49 25.40 6.62
C THR A 362 1.08 24.08 6.13
N TRP A 363 0.45 23.44 5.17
CA TRP A 363 0.94 22.21 4.52
C TRP A 363 2.35 22.38 3.96
N LEU A 364 2.62 23.46 3.20
CA LEU A 364 3.96 23.71 2.67
C LEU A 364 4.98 23.95 3.80
N GLY A 365 4.59 24.66 4.87
CA GLY A 365 5.42 24.86 6.05
C GLY A 365 5.79 23.55 6.76
N ILE A 366 4.82 22.63 6.91
CA ILE A 366 5.05 21.30 7.47
C ILE A 366 6.03 20.50 6.60
N ARG A 367 5.81 20.47 5.28
CA ARG A 367 6.72 19.80 4.33
C ARG A 367 8.14 20.33 4.42
N ARG A 368 8.32 21.65 4.60
CA ARG A 368 9.64 22.26 4.78
C ARG A 368 10.31 21.78 6.07
N SER A 369 9.58 21.72 7.19
CA SER A 369 10.13 21.20 8.44
C SER A 369 10.57 19.73 8.32
N TRP A 370 9.77 18.91 7.63
CA TRP A 370 10.12 17.51 7.34
C TRP A 370 11.32 17.38 6.39
N ALA A 371 11.41 18.24 5.36
CA ALA A 371 12.56 18.24 4.46
C ALA A 371 13.86 18.58 5.20
N GLN A 372 13.83 19.54 6.13
CA GLN A 372 14.96 19.88 7.00
C GLN A 372 15.33 18.74 7.96
N PHE A 373 14.34 18.12 8.58
CA PHE A 373 14.54 16.95 9.46
C PHE A 373 15.15 15.78 8.70
N LEU A 374 14.63 15.45 7.52
CA LEU A 374 15.15 14.38 6.67
C LEU A 374 16.48 14.77 5.98
N ASP A 375 16.87 16.03 5.98
CA ASP A 375 18.23 16.44 5.58
C ASP A 375 19.27 16.08 6.64
N GLU A 376 18.93 16.20 7.91
CA GLU A 376 19.75 15.78 9.03
C GLU A 376 19.75 14.25 9.23
N TYR A 377 18.57 13.64 9.12
CA TYR A 377 18.33 12.19 9.24
C TYR A 377 17.72 11.67 7.94
N PRO A 378 18.53 11.20 6.97
CA PRO A 378 18.04 10.72 5.67
C PRO A 378 16.98 9.63 5.74
N LEU A 379 16.91 8.93 6.87
CA LEU A 379 15.92 7.90 7.19
C LEU A 379 15.30 8.14 8.57
N LEU A 380 14.01 7.77 8.69
CA LEU A 380 13.28 7.66 9.93
C LEU A 380 12.72 6.24 10.07
N LEU A 381 12.97 5.60 11.21
CA LEU A 381 12.36 4.34 11.62
C LEU A 381 11.24 4.62 12.64
N GLY A 382 10.06 4.06 12.42
CA GLY A 382 8.95 4.15 13.35
C GLY A 382 7.87 3.09 13.09
N PRO A 383 6.80 3.07 13.91
CA PRO A 383 5.71 2.12 13.73
C PRO A 383 4.92 2.42 12.44
N VAL A 384 4.39 1.39 11.79
CA VAL A 384 3.37 1.53 10.74
C VAL A 384 2.02 1.86 11.39
N PHE A 385 1.54 0.93 12.22
CA PHE A 385 0.39 1.10 13.09
C PHE A 385 0.84 0.84 14.52
N THR A 386 0.31 1.58 15.50
CA THR A 386 0.84 1.55 16.87
C THR A 386 0.36 0.37 17.70
N GLU A 387 -0.41 -0.53 17.09
CA GLU A 387 -0.91 -1.77 17.69
C GLU A 387 -0.78 -2.94 16.71
N PRO A 388 -0.81 -4.20 17.19
CA PRO A 388 -1.07 -5.36 16.35
C PRO A 388 -2.43 -5.25 15.63
N PRO A 389 -2.76 -6.13 14.65
CA PRO A 389 -4.04 -6.13 13.99
C PRO A 389 -5.23 -6.05 14.94
N VAL A 390 -6.12 -5.06 14.74
CA VAL A 390 -7.30 -4.81 15.59
C VAL A 390 -8.52 -5.58 15.09
N GLU A 391 -9.63 -5.51 15.85
CA GLU A 391 -10.90 -6.17 15.46
C GLU A 391 -11.51 -5.53 14.21
N PRO A 392 -12.22 -6.31 13.37
CA PRO A 392 -12.91 -5.80 12.20
C PRO A 392 -13.92 -4.70 12.54
N GLY A 393 -13.88 -3.59 11.77
CA GLY A 393 -14.85 -2.49 11.88
C GLY A 393 -14.80 -1.71 13.20
N LEU A 394 -13.68 -1.79 13.94
CA LEU A 394 -13.48 -1.05 15.20
C LEU A 394 -13.77 0.45 15.04
N GLU A 395 -13.29 1.05 13.96
CA GLU A 395 -13.45 2.48 13.65
C GLU A 395 -14.90 2.92 13.40
N SER A 396 -15.74 1.99 12.98
CA SER A 396 -17.18 2.24 12.70
C SER A 396 -18.09 1.96 13.89
N ARG A 397 -17.58 1.33 14.95
CA ARG A 397 -18.34 0.88 16.12
C ARG A 397 -18.81 2.07 16.96
N ASP A 398 -17.86 2.92 17.39
CA ASP A 398 -18.10 4.11 18.21
C ASP A 398 -17.00 5.16 18.05
N GLY A 399 -17.09 6.27 18.79
CA GLY A 399 -16.10 7.34 18.77
C GLY A 399 -14.73 6.91 19.30
N ALA A 400 -14.71 6.08 20.36
CA ALA A 400 -13.46 5.60 20.96
C ALA A 400 -12.70 4.66 20.02
N GLY A 401 -13.40 3.75 19.35
CA GLY A 401 -12.80 2.87 18.33
C GLY A 401 -12.22 3.66 17.16
N ARG A 402 -12.95 4.68 16.68
CA ARG A 402 -12.44 5.58 15.64
C ARG A 402 -11.18 6.32 16.09
N ASP A 403 -11.17 6.88 17.29
CA ASP A 403 -10.02 7.61 17.83
C ASP A 403 -8.80 6.70 18.02
N ARG A 404 -9.02 5.46 18.47
CA ARG A 404 -7.97 4.44 18.59
C ARG A 404 -7.34 4.12 17.23
N VAL A 405 -8.16 3.93 16.20
CA VAL A 405 -7.65 3.69 14.83
C VAL A 405 -6.90 4.92 14.30
N ALA A 406 -7.44 6.13 14.47
CA ALA A 406 -6.78 7.36 14.04
C ALA A 406 -5.43 7.58 14.75
N ALA A 407 -5.38 7.30 16.07
CA ALA A 407 -4.14 7.34 16.84
C ALA A 407 -3.15 6.26 16.34
N GLY A 408 -3.64 5.06 16.02
CA GLY A 408 -2.82 3.95 15.53
C GLY A 408 -2.11 4.26 14.22
N MET A 409 -2.76 4.94 13.29
CA MET A 409 -2.25 5.22 11.94
C MET A 409 -1.51 6.56 11.80
N ARG A 410 -1.31 7.31 12.88
CA ARG A 410 -0.86 8.71 12.87
C ARG A 410 0.43 8.97 12.08
N LEU A 411 1.46 8.13 12.20
CA LEU A 411 2.71 8.32 11.45
C LEU A 411 2.50 8.05 9.95
N CYS A 412 1.72 7.04 9.59
CA CYS A 412 1.34 6.79 8.21
C CYS A 412 0.59 7.98 7.60
N THR A 413 -0.35 8.55 8.34
CA THR A 413 -1.12 9.73 7.92
C THR A 413 -0.21 10.92 7.65
N VAL A 414 0.71 11.23 8.57
CA VAL A 414 1.62 12.38 8.42
C VAL A 414 2.60 12.19 7.28
N THR A 415 3.18 11.00 7.12
CA THR A 415 4.11 10.72 6.01
C THR A 415 3.44 10.75 4.64
N SER A 416 2.15 10.37 4.54
CA SER A 416 1.35 10.58 3.32
C SER A 416 1.09 12.07 3.08
N PHE A 417 0.73 12.82 4.13
CA PHE A 417 0.47 14.27 4.05
C PHE A 417 1.69 15.07 3.60
N VAL A 418 2.86 14.67 4.05
CA VAL A 418 4.14 15.27 3.64
C VAL A 418 4.57 14.83 2.22
N GLY A 419 4.11 13.67 1.78
CA GLY A 419 4.40 13.14 0.44
C GLY A 419 5.78 12.48 0.29
N VAL A 420 6.38 12.03 1.39
CA VAL A 420 7.69 11.33 1.41
C VAL A 420 7.52 9.82 1.25
N PRO A 421 8.56 9.10 0.76
CA PRO A 421 8.49 7.65 0.60
C PRO A 421 8.55 6.92 1.94
N ALA A 422 7.90 5.76 2.02
CA ALA A 422 7.97 4.88 3.17
C ALA A 422 7.84 3.40 2.75
N VAL A 423 8.69 2.54 3.30
CA VAL A 423 8.62 1.08 3.15
C VAL A 423 8.18 0.47 4.47
N ALA A 424 7.06 -0.24 4.46
CA ALA A 424 6.66 -1.11 5.56
C ALA A 424 7.33 -2.47 5.41
N VAL A 425 7.91 -2.99 6.48
CA VAL A 425 8.57 -4.30 6.51
C VAL A 425 8.17 -5.07 7.76
N PRO A 426 7.85 -6.38 7.67
CA PRO A 426 7.57 -7.22 8.82
C PRO A 426 8.81 -7.37 9.71
N THR A 427 8.59 -7.52 11.02
CA THR A 427 9.68 -7.73 12.01
C THR A 427 9.50 -9.00 12.82
N GLY A 428 8.42 -9.75 12.61
CA GLY A 428 8.12 -10.97 13.35
C GLY A 428 6.66 -11.05 13.79
N LEU A 429 6.38 -11.96 14.69
CA LEU A 429 5.04 -12.19 15.26
C LEU A 429 5.03 -11.84 16.74
N ALA A 430 3.94 -11.24 17.21
CA ALA A 430 3.59 -11.10 18.61
C ALA A 430 2.22 -11.72 18.85
N ASP A 431 2.13 -12.67 19.79
CA ASP A 431 0.92 -13.45 20.06
C ASP A 431 0.29 -14.06 18.79
N GLY A 432 1.16 -14.50 17.87
CA GLY A 432 0.76 -15.11 16.60
C GLY A 432 0.28 -14.14 15.51
N LEU A 433 0.33 -12.82 15.75
CA LEU A 433 -0.04 -11.77 14.82
C LEU A 433 1.17 -11.02 14.30
N PRO A 434 1.20 -10.60 13.01
CA PRO A 434 2.33 -9.87 12.45
C PRO A 434 2.53 -8.50 13.11
N CYS A 435 3.80 -8.17 13.34
CA CYS A 435 4.27 -6.84 13.67
C CYS A 435 5.20 -6.34 12.56
N GLY A 436 5.30 -5.03 12.41
CA GLY A 436 6.15 -4.41 11.40
C GLY A 436 6.46 -2.96 11.72
N VAL A 437 7.42 -2.43 10.99
CA VAL A 437 7.89 -1.04 11.08
C VAL A 437 7.85 -0.37 9.72
N GLN A 438 7.99 0.96 9.68
CA GLN A 438 8.22 1.66 8.43
C GLN A 438 9.56 2.42 8.45
N LEU A 439 10.26 2.34 7.31
CA LEU A 439 11.43 3.14 6.97
C LEU A 439 10.96 4.29 6.08
N VAL A 440 11.04 5.50 6.58
CA VAL A 440 10.62 6.73 5.89
C VAL A 440 11.87 7.45 5.40
N GLY A 441 11.91 7.90 4.16
CA GLY A 441 13.08 8.54 3.57
C GLY A 441 12.84 9.96 3.08
N ARG A 442 13.92 10.62 2.64
CA ARG A 442 13.83 11.86 1.88
C ARG A 442 12.95 11.68 0.64
N ALA A 443 12.32 12.75 0.20
CA ALA A 443 11.58 12.74 -1.05
C ALA A 443 12.45 12.23 -2.20
N PHE A 444 11.91 11.28 -2.97
CA PHE A 444 12.57 10.63 -4.11
C PHE A 444 13.84 9.81 -3.76
N ARG A 445 13.93 9.35 -2.50
CA ARG A 445 14.98 8.43 -2.04
C ARG A 445 14.36 7.11 -1.55
N GLU A 446 13.50 6.54 -2.37
CA GLU A 446 12.95 5.19 -2.16
C GLU A 446 14.07 4.14 -2.06
N ASP A 447 15.17 4.36 -2.78
CA ASP A 447 16.38 3.54 -2.73
C ASP A 447 16.90 3.37 -1.29
N LEU A 448 17.03 4.46 -0.52
CA LEU A 448 17.47 4.40 0.88
C LEU A 448 16.47 3.65 1.77
N CYS A 449 15.15 3.85 1.55
CA CYS A 449 14.13 3.13 2.30
C CYS A 449 14.18 1.63 2.02
N LEU A 450 14.35 1.25 0.75
CA LEU A 450 14.46 -0.15 0.33
C LEU A 450 15.76 -0.81 0.82
N ASP A 451 16.89 -0.09 0.82
CA ASP A 451 18.15 -0.60 1.35
C ASP A 451 18.06 -0.86 2.87
N ALA A 452 17.48 0.08 3.62
CA ALA A 452 17.29 -0.08 5.06
C ALA A 452 16.25 -1.17 5.39
N ALA A 453 15.16 -1.26 4.62
CA ALA A 453 14.18 -2.31 4.78
C ALA A 453 14.76 -3.70 4.46
N GLN A 454 15.64 -3.81 3.44
CA GLN A 454 16.34 -5.04 3.13
C GLN A 454 17.24 -5.47 4.30
N ALA A 455 17.98 -4.55 4.92
CA ALA A 455 18.80 -4.85 6.10
C ALA A 455 17.95 -5.37 7.28
N VAL A 456 16.76 -4.85 7.48
CA VAL A 456 15.81 -5.36 8.48
C VAL A 456 15.31 -6.76 8.09
N GLU A 457 14.90 -6.96 6.83
CA GLU A 457 14.43 -8.26 6.33
C GLU A 457 15.53 -9.35 6.38
N ASP A 458 16.76 -9.02 6.00
CA ASP A 458 17.90 -9.95 6.04
C ASP A 458 18.15 -10.51 7.45
N ARG A 459 17.91 -9.72 8.49
CA ARG A 459 18.08 -10.13 9.88
C ARG A 459 16.85 -10.80 10.48
N LEU A 460 15.64 -10.32 10.16
CA LEU A 460 14.42 -10.75 10.84
C LEU A 460 13.59 -11.75 10.01
N GLY A 461 13.88 -11.86 8.71
CA GLY A 461 13.28 -12.82 7.80
C GLY A 461 11.94 -12.39 7.22
N VAL A 462 11.40 -13.27 6.37
CA VAL A 462 10.11 -13.14 5.70
C VAL A 462 9.09 -14.05 6.37
N LEU A 463 7.87 -13.55 6.63
CA LEU A 463 6.83 -14.29 7.36
C LEU A 463 5.90 -15.11 6.47
N THR A 464 5.83 -14.80 5.18
CA THR A 464 4.86 -15.33 4.22
C THR A 464 5.54 -16.09 3.09
N PRO A 465 4.89 -17.03 2.38
CA PRO A 465 3.45 -17.24 2.36
C PRO A 465 2.93 -18.01 3.58
N VAL A 466 1.65 -17.80 3.89
CA VAL A 466 0.94 -18.44 4.99
C VAL A 466 -0.40 -19.04 4.49
N ASP A 467 -0.77 -20.19 5.02
CA ASP A 467 -2.12 -20.71 4.85
C ASP A 467 -3.06 -20.02 5.84
N PRO A 468 -4.29 -19.61 5.41
CA PRO A 468 -5.24 -19.00 6.32
C PRO A 468 -5.54 -19.91 7.52
N ARG A 469 -5.47 -19.34 8.72
CA ARG A 469 -5.86 -20.06 9.94
C ARG A 469 -7.37 -20.16 10.00
N GLY A 470 -7.86 -21.32 10.43
CA GLY A 470 -9.29 -21.63 10.51
C GLY A 470 -9.96 -21.05 11.72
#